data_22d9e6dfd7d4ed9ff4500546a60a5ee6
#
_entry.id   22d9e6dfd7d4ed9ff4500546a60a5ee6
#
_cell.length_a   1.000
_cell.length_b   1.000
_cell.length_c   1.000
_cell.angle_alpha   90.00
_cell.angle_beta   90.00
_cell.angle_gamma   90.00
#
_symmetry.space_group_name_H-M   'P 1'
#
loop_
_entity.id
_entity.type
_entity.pdbx_description
1 polymer ?
#
loop_
_entity_poly.entity_id
_entity_poly.type
_entity_poly.pdbx_seq_one_letter_code
_entity_poly.pdbx_strand_id
1 'polypeptide(L)'
;MNIGILIPDKLEYKPFYEYALSQNGQKVQDEYYDVCSLEINDKKIYLLRCEIGKVRSAAATAYLINKYETEVVIDAGLAGSPFNRIEKGSVCVGSKYIEADFDLTALSYKLGEKSDRTYFNSADPKLLKLATKECNLLSGIIASGDFFLNDEKKSNFLINEFDLSVFDMESAAVADICKIYNIPFISVRKISDDGSESAKADYGRENEGKKKDLVAAVFDLIEKI
;
A
#
# COMPACT_ATOMS: atom_id res chain seq x y z
N MET A 1 14.21 -15.48 5.90
CA MET A 1 12.87 -15.03 5.52
C MET A 1 12.97 -14.00 4.41
N ASN A 2 12.13 -14.14 3.37
CA ASN A 2 12.10 -13.21 2.24
C ASN A 2 10.90 -12.26 2.39
N ILE A 3 11.16 -10.95 2.35
CA ILE A 3 10.14 -9.90 2.45
C ILE A 3 10.08 -9.14 1.13
N GLY A 4 8.90 -9.02 0.55
CA GLY A 4 8.66 -8.22 -0.65
C GLY A 4 8.05 -6.87 -0.29
N ILE A 5 8.58 -5.79 -0.85
CA ILE A 5 8.02 -4.45 -0.73
C ILE A 5 7.64 -3.97 -2.12
N LEU A 6 6.34 -3.75 -2.33
CA LEU A 6 5.80 -3.14 -3.53
C LEU A 6 5.74 -1.63 -3.37
N ILE A 7 6.17 -0.90 -4.38
CA ILE A 7 6.14 0.57 -4.37
C ILE A 7 5.65 1.02 -5.76
N PRO A 8 4.51 1.71 -5.86
CA PRO A 8 3.86 1.97 -7.15
C PRO A 8 4.63 2.95 -8.03
N ASP A 9 4.93 4.12 -7.51
CA ASP A 9 5.44 5.24 -8.30
C ASP A 9 6.96 5.36 -8.24
N LYS A 10 7.56 5.86 -9.33
CA LYS A 10 9.01 6.09 -9.42
C LYS A 10 9.52 7.08 -8.38
N LEU A 11 8.73 8.11 -8.08
CA LEU A 11 9.12 9.12 -7.10
C LEU A 11 9.02 8.58 -5.67
N GLU A 12 8.11 7.65 -5.42
CA GLU A 12 7.99 6.92 -4.16
C GLU A 12 9.09 5.86 -4.01
N TYR A 13 9.43 5.17 -5.10
CA TYR A 13 10.49 4.15 -5.12
C TYR A 13 11.88 4.72 -4.84
N LYS A 14 12.18 5.92 -5.33
CA LYS A 14 13.51 6.52 -5.22
C LYS A 14 14.04 6.58 -3.77
N PRO A 15 13.30 7.08 -2.75
CA PRO A 15 13.81 7.11 -1.37
C PRO A 15 14.07 5.73 -0.78
N PHE A 16 13.25 4.72 -1.11
CA PHE A 16 13.47 3.33 -0.70
C PHE A 16 14.74 2.76 -1.34
N TYR A 17 14.94 3.03 -2.63
CA TYR A 17 16.14 2.61 -3.36
C TYR A 17 17.41 3.27 -2.79
N GLU A 18 17.38 4.57 -2.52
CA GLU A 18 18.49 5.30 -1.89
C GLU A 18 18.81 4.76 -0.49
N TYR A 19 17.77 4.46 0.30
CA TYR A 19 17.95 3.80 1.60
C TYR A 19 18.58 2.42 1.44
N ALA A 20 18.09 1.58 0.54
CA ALA A 20 18.65 0.26 0.30
C ALA A 20 20.13 0.33 -0.08
N LEU A 21 20.53 1.24 -0.98
CA LEU A 21 21.93 1.43 -1.33
C LEU A 21 22.79 1.86 -0.14
N SER A 22 22.26 2.69 0.78
CA SER A 22 22.96 3.09 2.00
C SER A 22 23.18 1.92 2.98
N GLN A 23 22.37 0.85 2.85
CA GLN A 23 22.48 -0.40 3.62
C GLN A 23 23.16 -1.52 2.83
N ASN A 24 24.04 -1.20 1.88
CA ASN A 24 24.72 -2.13 0.99
C ASN A 24 23.80 -2.96 0.08
N GLY A 25 22.58 -2.49 -0.16
CA GLY A 25 21.65 -3.08 -1.10
C GLY A 25 22.17 -3.02 -2.53
N GLN A 26 21.67 -3.90 -3.38
CA GLN A 26 22.14 -4.05 -4.76
C GLN A 26 20.96 -4.08 -5.72
N LYS A 27 21.13 -3.43 -6.88
CA LYS A 27 20.18 -3.58 -7.98
C LYS A 27 20.18 -5.03 -8.46
N VAL A 28 19.00 -5.62 -8.53
CA VAL A 28 18.82 -6.97 -9.10
C VAL A 28 18.60 -6.84 -10.60
N GLN A 29 19.26 -7.68 -11.39
CA GLN A 29 18.96 -7.78 -12.81
C GLN A 29 17.64 -8.53 -12.97
N ASP A 30 16.59 -7.81 -13.32
CA ASP A 30 15.25 -8.34 -13.55
C ASP A 30 14.74 -7.91 -14.92
N GLU A 31 13.96 -8.78 -15.58
CA GLU A 31 13.51 -8.58 -16.96
C GLU A 31 12.29 -7.63 -17.03
N TYR A 32 11.44 -7.62 -15.98
CA TYR A 32 10.14 -6.96 -16.02
C TYR A 32 10.03 -5.76 -15.09
N TYR A 33 10.81 -5.72 -13.99
CA TYR A 33 10.64 -4.73 -12.95
C TYR A 33 11.96 -4.10 -12.51
N ASP A 34 11.87 -2.87 -12.00
CA ASP A 34 12.98 -2.27 -11.24
C ASP A 34 13.00 -2.91 -9.85
N VAL A 35 14.03 -3.73 -9.60
CA VAL A 35 14.18 -4.47 -8.34
C VAL A 35 15.50 -4.11 -7.67
N CYS A 36 15.47 -3.93 -6.36
CA CYS A 36 16.64 -3.81 -5.50
C CYS A 36 16.52 -4.82 -4.35
N SER A 37 17.61 -5.45 -3.96
CA SER A 37 17.64 -6.34 -2.78
C SER A 37 18.64 -5.85 -1.75
N LEU A 38 18.31 -6.09 -0.47
CA LEU A 38 19.19 -5.86 0.67
C LEU A 38 18.93 -6.91 1.76
N GLU A 39 19.84 -7.03 2.70
CA GLU A 39 19.71 -7.92 3.85
C GLU A 39 19.73 -7.11 5.15
N ILE A 40 18.76 -7.36 6.04
CA ILE A 40 18.68 -6.77 7.38
C ILE A 40 18.31 -7.90 8.37
N ASN A 41 19.15 -8.14 9.38
CA ASN A 41 18.88 -9.12 10.45
C ASN A 41 18.42 -10.49 9.90
N ASP A 42 19.18 -11.09 8.99
CA ASP A 42 18.92 -12.38 8.33
C ASP A 42 17.62 -12.43 7.50
N LYS A 43 17.03 -11.27 7.21
CA LYS A 43 15.89 -11.12 6.30
C LYS A 43 16.39 -10.59 4.97
N LYS A 44 16.01 -11.26 3.88
CA LYS A 44 16.26 -10.79 2.53
C LYS A 44 15.06 -9.98 2.05
N ILE A 45 15.30 -8.74 1.71
CA ILE A 45 14.26 -7.77 1.35
C ILE A 45 14.39 -7.47 -0.13
N TYR A 46 13.25 -7.50 -0.84
CA TYR A 46 13.14 -7.14 -2.25
C TYR A 46 12.23 -5.94 -2.41
N LEU A 47 12.78 -4.81 -2.85
CA LEU A 47 12.04 -3.62 -3.25
C LEU A 47 11.69 -3.75 -4.73
N LEU A 48 10.42 -3.73 -5.09
CA LEU A 48 9.95 -3.84 -6.46
C LEU A 48 9.05 -2.64 -6.81
N ARG A 49 9.37 -1.93 -7.89
CA ARG A 49 8.52 -0.87 -8.42
C ARG A 49 7.45 -1.47 -9.35
N CYS A 50 6.17 -1.41 -8.93
CA CYS A 50 5.09 -2.12 -9.60
C CYS A 50 4.30 -1.30 -10.63
N GLU A 51 4.47 0.03 -10.71
CA GLU A 51 3.61 0.98 -11.42
C GLU A 51 2.24 1.14 -10.73
N ILE A 52 1.58 2.26 -11.01
CA ILE A 52 0.31 2.66 -10.38
C ILE A 52 -0.85 1.80 -10.90
N GLY A 53 -1.79 1.50 -10.02
CA GLY A 53 -3.07 0.89 -10.33
C GLY A 53 -3.18 -0.60 -10.02
N LYS A 54 -4.42 -1.07 -9.86
CA LYS A 54 -4.76 -2.41 -9.36
C LYS A 54 -4.20 -3.54 -10.21
N VAL A 55 -4.30 -3.45 -11.52
CA VAL A 55 -3.80 -4.50 -12.45
C VAL A 55 -2.28 -4.64 -12.36
N ARG A 56 -1.56 -3.52 -12.32
CA ARG A 56 -0.10 -3.50 -12.24
C ARG A 56 0.40 -4.04 -10.91
N SER A 57 -0.18 -3.58 -9.82
CA SER A 57 0.20 -4.04 -8.48
C SER A 57 -0.15 -5.51 -8.24
N ALA A 58 -1.31 -6.00 -8.73
CA ALA A 58 -1.67 -7.41 -8.67
C ALA A 58 -0.66 -8.31 -9.42
N ALA A 59 -0.32 -7.93 -10.66
CA ALA A 59 0.66 -8.67 -11.45
C ALA A 59 2.04 -8.71 -10.80
N ALA A 60 2.50 -7.56 -10.28
CA ALA A 60 3.77 -7.43 -9.59
C ALA A 60 3.79 -8.22 -8.26
N THR A 61 2.67 -8.27 -7.53
CA THR A 61 2.55 -9.07 -6.31
C THR A 61 2.73 -10.55 -6.60
N ALA A 62 1.98 -11.08 -7.57
CA ALA A 62 2.10 -12.48 -7.97
C ALA A 62 3.53 -12.82 -8.46
N TYR A 63 4.15 -11.91 -9.21
CA TYR A 63 5.52 -12.06 -9.67
C TYR A 63 6.51 -12.09 -8.49
N LEU A 64 6.39 -11.13 -7.56
CA LEU A 64 7.23 -11.01 -6.38
C LEU A 64 7.18 -12.28 -5.52
N ILE A 65 5.98 -12.81 -5.28
CA ILE A 65 5.76 -14.05 -4.53
C ILE A 65 6.44 -15.24 -5.21
N ASN A 66 6.21 -15.43 -6.51
CA ASN A 66 6.70 -16.60 -7.22
C ASN A 66 8.20 -16.53 -7.57
N LYS A 67 8.70 -15.36 -7.96
CA LYS A 67 10.09 -15.19 -8.42
C LYS A 67 11.08 -15.12 -7.27
N TYR A 68 10.70 -14.43 -6.19
CA TYR A 68 11.57 -14.17 -5.05
C TYR A 68 11.16 -14.94 -3.79
N GLU A 69 10.19 -15.85 -3.91
CA GLU A 69 9.73 -16.73 -2.82
C GLU A 69 9.42 -15.93 -1.55
N THR A 70 8.72 -14.80 -1.72
CA THR A 70 8.39 -13.89 -0.61
C THR A 70 7.39 -14.52 0.36
N GLU A 71 7.71 -14.43 1.64
CA GLU A 71 6.93 -14.98 2.75
C GLU A 71 6.07 -13.90 3.44
N VAL A 72 6.37 -12.62 3.20
CA VAL A 72 5.62 -11.45 3.67
C VAL A 72 5.62 -10.39 2.58
N VAL A 73 4.47 -9.75 2.35
CA VAL A 73 4.35 -8.62 1.41
C VAL A 73 3.94 -7.36 2.16
N ILE A 74 4.68 -6.28 1.89
CA ILE A 74 4.37 -4.92 2.34
C ILE A 74 4.12 -4.08 1.08
N ASP A 75 3.00 -3.38 1.01
CA ASP A 75 2.73 -2.39 -0.04
C ASP A 75 2.93 -0.99 0.54
N ALA A 76 3.85 -0.21 -0.01
CA ALA A 76 4.27 1.08 0.55
C ALA A 76 4.14 2.21 -0.47
N GLY A 77 3.46 3.29 -0.12
CA GLY A 77 3.27 4.43 -1.00
C GLY A 77 2.56 5.61 -0.33
N LEU A 78 2.20 6.60 -1.14
CA LEU A 78 1.36 7.71 -0.74
C LEU A 78 -0.12 7.36 -0.87
N ALA A 79 -0.96 8.07 -0.15
CA ALA A 79 -2.41 7.92 -0.23
C ALA A 79 -3.13 9.21 0.21
N GLY A 80 -4.36 9.41 -0.27
CA GLY A 80 -5.25 10.45 0.24
C GLY A 80 -6.00 10.00 1.48
N SER A 81 -6.31 10.94 2.40
CA SER A 81 -7.21 10.70 3.52
C SER A 81 -8.37 11.69 3.45
N PRO A 82 -9.53 11.28 2.88
CA PRO A 82 -10.65 12.17 2.68
C PRO A 82 -11.05 12.91 3.95
N PHE A 83 -11.19 14.24 3.84
CA PHE A 83 -11.47 15.16 4.96
C PHE A 83 -10.51 15.04 6.14
N ASN A 84 -9.23 14.67 5.88
CA ASN A 84 -8.22 14.49 6.91
C ASN A 84 -8.65 13.54 8.05
N ARG A 85 -9.37 12.45 7.73
CA ARG A 85 -9.70 11.41 8.71
C ARG A 85 -8.44 10.83 9.38
N ILE A 86 -7.34 10.82 8.64
CA ILE A 86 -5.97 10.72 9.16
C ILE A 86 -5.23 11.97 8.70
N GLU A 87 -4.54 12.63 9.61
CA GLU A 87 -3.88 13.91 9.34
C GLU A 87 -2.81 13.78 8.24
N LYS A 88 -2.77 14.76 7.33
CA LYS A 88 -1.77 14.86 6.27
C LYS A 88 -0.36 14.87 6.84
N GLY A 89 0.52 14.10 6.20
CA GLY A 89 1.91 13.88 6.65
C GLY A 89 2.07 12.69 7.61
N SER A 90 0.98 12.17 8.20
CA SER A 90 1.02 10.98 9.04
C SER A 90 1.33 9.72 8.24
N VAL A 91 1.94 8.72 8.88
CA VAL A 91 2.07 7.37 8.36
C VAL A 91 1.05 6.46 9.05
N CYS A 92 0.36 5.65 8.27
CA CYS A 92 -0.65 4.72 8.77
C CYS A 92 -0.56 3.37 8.06
N VAL A 93 -1.28 2.38 8.60
CA VAL A 93 -1.41 1.04 8.02
C VAL A 93 -2.85 0.70 7.74
N GLY A 94 -3.07 -0.11 6.70
CA GLY A 94 -4.38 -0.66 6.42
C GLY A 94 -4.76 -1.77 7.40
N SER A 95 -5.96 -1.69 7.97
CA SER A 95 -6.56 -2.78 8.75
C SER A 95 -7.48 -3.66 7.90
N LYS A 96 -8.15 -3.04 6.92
CA LYS A 96 -9.01 -3.68 5.92
C LYS A 96 -8.82 -3.01 4.57
N TYR A 97 -9.04 -3.76 3.49
CA TYR A 97 -8.84 -3.33 2.11
C TYR A 97 -10.08 -3.63 1.28
N ILE A 98 -10.61 -2.63 0.58
CA ILE A 98 -11.84 -2.70 -0.21
C ILE A 98 -11.57 -2.18 -1.62
N GLU A 99 -12.03 -2.87 -2.66
CA GLU A 99 -12.04 -2.30 -4.02
C GLU A 99 -13.26 -1.39 -4.21
N ALA A 100 -13.04 -0.08 -4.17
CA ALA A 100 -14.10 0.93 -4.17
C ALA A 100 -14.78 1.13 -5.55
N ASP A 101 -14.16 0.69 -6.61
CA ASP A 101 -14.65 0.80 -8.00
C ASP A 101 -15.07 -0.54 -8.61
N PHE A 102 -15.10 -1.60 -7.80
CA PHE A 102 -15.64 -2.89 -8.22
C PHE A 102 -17.16 -2.91 -8.00
N ASP A 103 -17.93 -2.87 -9.09
CA ASP A 103 -19.37 -2.67 -9.03
C ASP A 103 -20.16 -3.83 -9.68
N LEU A 104 -20.80 -4.62 -8.83
CA LEU A 104 -21.79 -5.64 -9.20
C LEU A 104 -23.18 -5.31 -8.65
N THR A 105 -23.48 -4.04 -8.36
CA THR A 105 -24.77 -3.62 -7.76
C THR A 105 -25.97 -3.98 -8.65
N ALA A 106 -25.81 -3.96 -9.96
CA ALA A 106 -26.83 -4.43 -10.92
C ALA A 106 -27.21 -5.92 -10.73
N LEU A 107 -26.35 -6.69 -10.07
CA LEU A 107 -26.58 -8.11 -9.73
C LEU A 107 -26.94 -8.31 -8.24
N SER A 108 -27.37 -7.25 -7.57
CA SER A 108 -27.77 -7.25 -6.15
C SER A 108 -26.63 -7.56 -5.16
N TYR A 109 -25.41 -7.20 -5.51
CA TYR A 109 -24.25 -7.14 -4.61
C TYR A 109 -24.12 -5.74 -4.02
N LYS A 110 -23.39 -5.58 -2.93
CA LYS A 110 -22.96 -4.27 -2.45
C LYS A 110 -21.83 -3.74 -3.34
N LEU A 111 -21.66 -2.44 -3.41
CA LEU A 111 -20.49 -1.85 -4.05
C LEU A 111 -19.21 -2.38 -3.35
N GLY A 112 -18.21 -2.81 -4.11
CA GLY A 112 -16.98 -3.44 -3.59
C GLY A 112 -17.12 -4.95 -3.24
N GLU A 113 -18.34 -5.50 -3.23
CA GLU A 113 -18.55 -6.93 -2.92
C GLU A 113 -18.24 -7.81 -4.12
N LYS A 114 -17.39 -8.82 -3.92
CA LYS A 114 -17.00 -9.79 -4.93
C LYS A 114 -18.09 -10.84 -5.17
N SER A 115 -17.99 -11.60 -6.27
CA SER A 115 -18.94 -12.66 -6.61
C SER A 115 -19.00 -13.81 -5.59
N ASP A 116 -17.91 -14.04 -4.85
CA ASP A 116 -17.83 -14.99 -3.73
C ASP A 116 -18.32 -14.42 -2.40
N ARG A 117 -18.95 -13.23 -2.42
CA ARG A 117 -19.41 -12.47 -1.26
C ARG A 117 -18.30 -11.93 -0.36
N THR A 118 -17.06 -11.95 -0.78
CA THR A 118 -15.97 -11.22 -0.09
C THR A 118 -16.19 -9.72 -0.28
N TYR A 119 -16.26 -8.98 0.83
CA TYR A 119 -16.46 -7.53 0.84
C TYR A 119 -15.16 -6.77 1.13
N PHE A 120 -14.29 -7.35 1.93
CA PHE A 120 -12.98 -6.79 2.22
C PHE A 120 -11.95 -7.89 2.50
N ASN A 121 -10.67 -7.57 2.30
CA ASN A 121 -9.55 -8.35 2.81
C ASN A 121 -9.01 -7.69 4.08
N SER A 122 -8.52 -8.46 5.03
CA SER A 122 -7.91 -7.94 6.26
C SER A 122 -6.38 -7.98 6.17
N ALA A 123 -5.73 -7.03 6.82
CA ALA A 123 -4.29 -7.15 7.09
C ALA A 123 -4.01 -8.41 7.91
N ASP A 124 -2.79 -8.94 7.79
CA ASP A 124 -2.34 -10.00 8.69
C ASP A 124 -2.38 -9.52 10.15
N PRO A 125 -3.01 -10.25 11.08
CA PRO A 125 -3.20 -9.80 12.46
C PRO A 125 -1.89 -9.59 13.21
N LYS A 126 -0.83 -10.34 12.90
CA LYS A 126 0.49 -10.19 13.53
C LYS A 126 1.17 -8.92 13.05
N LEU A 127 1.18 -8.70 11.72
CA LEU A 127 1.74 -7.48 11.12
C LEU A 127 1.00 -6.24 11.61
N LEU A 128 -0.33 -6.27 11.66
CA LEU A 128 -1.15 -5.17 12.17
C LEU A 128 -0.84 -4.87 13.65
N LYS A 129 -0.68 -5.90 14.48
CA LYS A 129 -0.30 -5.74 15.88
C LYS A 129 1.10 -5.13 16.01
N LEU A 130 2.09 -5.60 15.26
CA LEU A 130 3.44 -5.03 15.27
C LEU A 130 3.40 -3.55 14.85
N ALA A 131 2.76 -3.24 13.74
CA ALA A 131 2.66 -1.87 13.23
C ALA A 131 2.01 -0.91 14.25
N THR A 132 0.89 -1.32 14.89
CA THR A 132 0.13 -0.44 15.78
C THR A 132 0.66 -0.40 17.21
N LYS A 133 1.26 -1.48 17.73
CA LYS A 133 1.69 -1.57 19.13
C LYS A 133 3.19 -1.37 19.33
N GLU A 134 4.00 -1.83 18.37
CA GLU A 134 5.46 -1.74 18.49
C GLU A 134 6.03 -0.54 17.70
N CYS A 135 5.46 -0.24 16.52
CA CYS A 135 5.86 0.93 15.70
C CYS A 135 4.98 2.17 15.94
N ASN A 136 3.91 2.04 16.76
CA ASN A 136 2.99 3.13 17.09
C ASN A 136 2.34 3.84 15.88
N LEU A 137 2.09 3.07 14.79
CA LEU A 137 1.43 3.59 13.59
C LEU A 137 -0.09 3.64 13.74
N LEU A 138 -0.72 4.64 13.15
CA LEU A 138 -2.18 4.72 13.01
C LEU A 138 -2.68 3.58 12.12
N SER A 139 -3.95 3.19 12.28
CA SER A 139 -4.57 2.22 11.39
C SER A 139 -5.94 2.68 10.92
N GLY A 140 -6.32 2.27 9.71
CA GLY A 140 -7.61 2.61 9.14
C GLY A 140 -8.05 1.65 8.04
N ILE A 141 -9.28 1.82 7.56
CA ILE A 141 -9.79 1.12 6.38
C ILE A 141 -9.24 1.82 5.14
N ILE A 142 -8.61 1.07 4.24
CA ILE A 142 -8.13 1.56 2.95
C ILE A 142 -9.09 1.08 1.86
N ALA A 143 -9.60 2.01 1.06
CA ALA A 143 -10.30 1.69 -0.16
C ALA A 143 -9.41 2.02 -1.37
N SER A 144 -9.39 1.14 -2.36
CA SER A 144 -8.59 1.31 -3.58
C SER A 144 -9.47 1.43 -4.82
N GLY A 145 -9.05 2.24 -5.78
CA GLY A 145 -9.71 2.36 -7.08
C GLY A 145 -8.78 2.92 -8.15
N ASP A 146 -9.00 2.57 -9.42
CA ASP A 146 -8.16 3.03 -10.54
C ASP A 146 -8.49 4.47 -10.97
N PHE A 147 -8.49 5.38 -9.99
CA PHE A 147 -8.66 6.83 -10.21
C PHE A 147 -8.00 7.63 -9.08
N PHE A 148 -7.54 8.84 -9.42
CA PHE A 148 -7.06 9.77 -8.40
C PHE A 148 -8.25 10.48 -7.75
N LEU A 149 -8.40 10.34 -6.42
CA LEU A 149 -9.50 10.94 -5.67
C LEU A 149 -9.23 12.43 -5.41
N ASN A 150 -9.97 13.31 -6.09
CA ASN A 150 -9.85 14.76 -6.00
C ASN A 150 -11.21 15.48 -6.11
N ASP A 151 -12.26 14.87 -5.56
CA ASP A 151 -13.63 15.37 -5.60
C ASP A 151 -14.30 15.13 -4.25
N GLU A 152 -14.76 16.22 -3.60
CA GLU A 152 -15.36 16.14 -2.28
C GLU A 152 -16.68 15.36 -2.25
N LYS A 153 -17.48 15.40 -3.32
CA LYS A 153 -18.73 14.63 -3.39
C LYS A 153 -18.46 13.15 -3.46
N LYS A 154 -17.46 12.78 -4.29
CA LYS A 154 -17.01 11.41 -4.39
C LYS A 154 -16.36 10.93 -3.09
N SER A 155 -15.57 11.77 -2.44
CA SER A 155 -15.00 11.51 -1.12
C SER A 155 -16.08 11.24 -0.07
N ASN A 156 -17.10 12.09 0.02
CA ASN A 156 -18.26 11.88 0.91
C ASN A 156 -19.00 10.58 0.60
N PHE A 157 -19.26 10.30 -0.67
CA PHE A 157 -19.92 9.07 -1.09
C PHE A 157 -19.13 7.84 -0.62
N LEU A 158 -17.83 7.80 -0.87
CA LEU A 158 -16.96 6.67 -0.52
C LEU A 158 -16.83 6.48 1.01
N ILE A 159 -16.79 7.58 1.77
CA ILE A 159 -16.80 7.50 3.25
C ILE A 159 -18.10 6.89 3.74
N ASN A 160 -19.24 7.35 3.23
CA ASN A 160 -20.55 6.84 3.66
C ASN A 160 -20.74 5.37 3.30
N GLU A 161 -20.21 4.94 2.15
CA GLU A 161 -20.34 3.55 1.69
C GLU A 161 -19.41 2.60 2.42
N PHE A 162 -18.14 3.00 2.65
CA PHE A 162 -17.08 2.09 3.11
C PHE A 162 -16.55 2.40 4.50
N ASP A 163 -16.92 3.52 5.11
CA ASP A 163 -16.30 4.06 6.33
C ASP A 163 -14.76 4.14 6.21
N LEU A 164 -14.27 4.40 4.99
CA LEU A 164 -12.83 4.42 4.71
C LEU A 164 -12.14 5.58 5.43
N SER A 165 -10.90 5.36 5.82
CA SER A 165 -10.02 6.38 6.38
C SER A 165 -8.98 6.86 5.35
N VAL A 166 -8.66 6.00 4.39
CA VAL A 166 -7.59 6.22 3.39
C VAL A 166 -8.04 5.73 2.03
N PHE A 167 -7.63 6.43 0.98
CA PHE A 167 -7.87 6.04 -0.41
C PHE A 167 -6.54 5.95 -1.17
N ASP A 168 -6.33 4.84 -1.87
CA ASP A 168 -5.18 4.61 -2.75
C ASP A 168 -5.59 3.94 -4.07
N MET A 169 -4.62 3.45 -4.82
CA MET A 169 -4.88 2.81 -6.11
C MET A 169 -4.39 1.35 -6.19
N GLU A 170 -3.88 0.75 -5.10
CA GLU A 170 -3.18 -0.54 -5.13
C GLU A 170 -3.58 -1.52 -4.02
N SER A 171 -3.65 -1.08 -2.77
CA SER A 171 -3.66 -1.93 -1.58
C SER A 171 -4.68 -3.07 -1.63
N ALA A 172 -5.90 -2.81 -2.13
CA ALA A 172 -6.93 -3.84 -2.19
C ALA A 172 -6.59 -4.96 -3.17
N ALA A 173 -5.97 -4.64 -4.30
CA ALA A 173 -5.54 -5.62 -5.29
C ALA A 173 -4.36 -6.46 -4.78
N VAL A 174 -3.39 -5.83 -4.10
CA VAL A 174 -2.27 -6.53 -3.46
C VAL A 174 -2.79 -7.47 -2.37
N ALA A 175 -3.72 -7.00 -1.53
CA ALA A 175 -4.35 -7.81 -0.48
C ALA A 175 -5.07 -9.03 -1.04
N ASP A 176 -5.76 -8.88 -2.17
CA ASP A 176 -6.49 -9.97 -2.83
C ASP A 176 -5.54 -11.05 -3.35
N ILE A 177 -4.45 -10.66 -4.00
CA ILE A 177 -3.41 -11.59 -4.45
C ILE A 177 -2.73 -12.29 -3.26
N CYS A 178 -2.35 -11.55 -2.22
CA CYS A 178 -1.76 -12.13 -1.02
C CYS A 178 -2.68 -13.15 -0.35
N LYS A 179 -4.00 -12.89 -0.31
CA LYS A 179 -5.01 -13.85 0.17
C LYS A 179 -5.04 -15.12 -0.67
N ILE A 180 -5.03 -15.00 -2.02
CA ILE A 180 -5.01 -16.15 -2.94
C ILE A 180 -3.79 -17.04 -2.70
N TYR A 181 -2.62 -16.42 -2.48
CA TYR A 181 -1.35 -17.13 -2.22
C TYR A 181 -1.13 -17.51 -0.74
N ASN A 182 -2.04 -17.10 0.15
CA ASN A 182 -1.92 -17.28 1.60
C ASN A 182 -0.62 -16.67 2.18
N ILE A 183 -0.26 -15.47 1.71
CA ILE A 183 0.90 -14.71 2.15
C ILE A 183 0.47 -13.58 3.09
N PRO A 184 1.08 -13.43 4.28
CA PRO A 184 0.86 -12.30 5.17
C PRO A 184 1.09 -10.96 4.48
N PHE A 185 0.14 -10.03 4.65
CA PHE A 185 0.14 -8.74 3.98
C PHE A 185 -0.21 -7.58 4.91
N ILE A 186 0.43 -6.44 4.69
CA ILE A 186 0.06 -5.15 5.24
C ILE A 186 0.43 -4.03 4.27
N SER A 187 -0.43 -2.99 4.17
CA SER A 187 -0.10 -1.76 3.47
C SER A 187 0.33 -0.68 4.44
N VAL A 188 1.38 0.06 4.10
CA VAL A 188 1.90 1.22 4.84
C VAL A 188 1.77 2.45 3.95
N ARG A 189 0.99 3.43 4.37
CA ARG A 189 0.70 4.64 3.58
C ARG A 189 1.08 5.91 4.32
N LYS A 190 1.71 6.86 3.61
CA LYS A 190 1.87 8.23 4.08
C LYS A 190 0.79 9.10 3.44
N ILE A 191 0.09 9.86 4.27
CA ILE A 191 -0.99 10.72 3.80
C ILE A 191 -0.43 11.93 3.09
N SER A 192 -0.72 12.06 1.79
CA SER A 192 -0.27 13.16 0.92
C SER A 192 -1.30 14.28 0.79
N ASP A 193 -2.58 13.94 0.84
CA ASP A 193 -3.69 14.85 0.54
C ASP A 193 -4.98 14.47 1.26
N ASP A 194 -6.01 15.32 1.15
CA ASP A 194 -7.30 15.16 1.80
C ASP A 194 -8.43 14.71 0.85
N GLY A 195 -8.11 14.30 -0.36
CA GLY A 195 -9.09 13.88 -1.37
C GLY A 195 -9.99 15.01 -1.90
N SER A 196 -9.65 16.28 -1.65
CA SER A 196 -10.35 17.46 -2.16
C SER A 196 -9.84 17.89 -3.53
N GLU A 197 -10.40 18.96 -4.08
CA GLU A 197 -9.93 19.56 -5.35
C GLU A 197 -8.46 20.02 -5.29
N SER A 198 -7.92 20.29 -4.09
CA SER A 198 -6.51 20.63 -3.89
C SER A 198 -5.56 19.44 -3.86
N ALA A 199 -6.06 18.22 -3.78
CA ALA A 199 -5.30 16.98 -3.62
C ALA A 199 -4.12 16.83 -4.60
N LYS A 200 -4.31 17.23 -5.87
CA LYS A 200 -3.25 17.19 -6.88
C LYS A 200 -2.05 18.07 -6.52
N ALA A 201 -2.30 19.28 -6.02
CA ALA A 201 -1.23 20.21 -5.62
C ALA A 201 -0.51 19.71 -4.37
N ASP A 202 -1.24 19.11 -3.45
CA ASP A 202 -0.73 18.56 -2.22
C ASP A 202 0.14 17.31 -2.47
N TYR A 203 -0.33 16.39 -3.30
CA TYR A 203 0.43 15.22 -3.75
C TYR A 203 1.78 15.64 -4.38
N GLY A 204 1.79 16.67 -5.22
CA GLY A 204 3.01 17.21 -5.82
C GLY A 204 4.02 17.72 -4.77
N ARG A 205 3.55 18.41 -3.73
CA ARG A 205 4.40 18.96 -2.65
C ARG A 205 4.98 17.87 -1.74
N GLU A 206 4.19 16.87 -1.38
CA GLU A 206 4.67 15.74 -0.56
C GLU A 206 5.74 14.91 -1.29
N ASN A 207 5.73 14.93 -2.62
CA ASN A 207 6.77 14.30 -3.41
C ASN A 207 8.15 14.96 -3.29
N GLU A 208 8.25 16.22 -2.81
CA GLU A 208 9.52 16.96 -2.80
C GLU A 208 10.33 16.89 -1.50
N GLY A 209 9.77 16.48 -0.35
CA GLY A 209 10.51 16.71 0.89
C GLY A 209 10.42 15.72 2.04
N LYS A 210 9.38 14.90 2.17
CA LYS A 210 9.08 14.17 3.41
C LYS A 210 8.91 12.65 3.30
N LYS A 211 9.41 12.03 2.24
CA LYS A 211 9.31 10.58 2.03
C LYS A 211 10.15 9.74 3.01
N LYS A 212 11.11 10.35 3.69
CA LYS A 212 11.97 9.65 4.67
C LYS A 212 11.19 9.00 5.80
N ASP A 213 10.05 9.59 6.22
CA ASP A 213 9.25 9.05 7.30
C ASP A 213 8.54 7.74 6.91
N LEU A 214 8.08 7.62 5.64
CA LEU A 214 7.50 6.38 5.13
C LEU A 214 8.54 5.26 5.08
N VAL A 215 9.73 5.56 4.54
CA VAL A 215 10.85 4.60 4.50
C VAL A 215 11.21 4.13 5.90
N ALA A 216 11.38 5.08 6.84
CA ALA A 216 11.70 4.76 8.23
C ALA A 216 10.63 3.88 8.89
N ALA A 217 9.34 4.19 8.69
CA ALA A 217 8.24 3.40 9.26
C ALA A 217 8.18 1.97 8.70
N VAL A 218 8.42 1.80 7.39
CA VAL A 218 8.45 0.47 6.76
C VAL A 218 9.62 -0.36 7.29
N PHE A 219 10.81 0.23 7.41
CA PHE A 219 11.98 -0.51 7.89
C PHE A 219 11.94 -0.75 9.39
N ASP A 220 11.37 0.15 10.20
CA ASP A 220 11.09 -0.11 11.63
C ASP A 220 10.14 -1.31 11.80
N LEU A 221 9.08 -1.38 11.00
CA LEU A 221 8.19 -2.54 10.98
C LEU A 221 8.94 -3.83 10.60
N ILE A 222 9.79 -3.80 9.57
CA ILE A 222 10.57 -4.96 9.14
C ILE A 222 11.52 -5.45 10.23
N GLU A 223 12.11 -4.57 11.02
CA GLU A 223 12.96 -4.95 12.15
C GLU A 223 12.19 -5.73 13.22
N LYS A 224 10.88 -5.43 13.39
CA LYS A 224 10.01 -6.10 14.38
C LYS A 224 9.44 -7.44 13.88
N ILE A 225 9.37 -7.68 12.58
CA ILE A 225 8.96 -8.95 11.98
C ILE A 225 10.01 -10.02 12.26
#